data_87e54674a68b4ee3405d0a6cd5b96c64
#
_entry.id   87e54674a68b4ee3405d0a6cd5b96c64
#
_cell.length_a   1.000
_cell.length_b   1.000
_cell.length_c   1.000
_cell.angle_alpha   90.00
_cell.angle_beta   90.00
_cell.angle_gamma   90.00
#
_symmetry.space_group_name_H-M   'P 1'
#
loop_
_entity.id
_entity.type
_entity.pdbx_description
1 polymer ?
#
loop_
_entity_poly.entity_id
_entity_poly.type
_entity_poly.pdbx_seq_one_letter_code
_entity_poly.pdbx_strand_id
1 'polypeptide(L)'
;HSGEDEDYRVPDFDLIEEKWGVGFMAEYQSSGTTDEKYAKLRDKSTTIAGSGSFGPAQFWTKIHPSPVFHMHQYSYDLPIDEHKTRVFLVNMRNAGLNDEMGARLRERNLIVAQQDIDVLGELEPVRTPTSSTDEIMVPADKCIVRFRQHLEAYQSKGWRIDIDKANAMRAAGNKVLTIPSPRRKTDKGWVHTTVPFIKGDK
;
A
#
# COMPACT_ATOMS: atom_id res chain seq x y z
N HIS A 1 -10.85 -5.87 14.86
CA HIS A 1 -9.91 -5.95 15.88
C HIS A 1 -10.20 -5.47 17.30
N SER A 2 -11.40 -5.11 17.68
CA SER A 2 -11.63 -4.56 19.00
C SER A 2 -13.05 -4.69 19.38
N GLY A 3 -13.53 -5.33 20.21
CA GLY A 3 -14.83 -5.33 20.87
C GLY A 3 -15.93 -6.15 20.20
N GLU A 4 -16.62 -6.90 21.00
CA GLU A 4 -17.69 -7.82 20.55
C GLU A 4 -18.97 -7.13 20.04
N ASP A 5 -19.06 -5.78 20.10
CA ASP A 5 -20.26 -5.00 19.76
C ASP A 5 -20.04 -3.97 18.63
N GLU A 6 -18.96 -4.07 17.85
CA GLU A 6 -18.66 -3.10 16.83
C GLU A 6 -19.31 -3.44 15.48
N ASP A 7 -19.89 -2.44 14.83
CA ASP A 7 -20.34 -2.54 13.46
C ASP A 7 -19.12 -2.52 12.53
N TYR A 8 -18.73 -3.68 12.01
CA TYR A 8 -17.57 -3.85 11.12
C TYR A 8 -17.82 -3.40 9.68
N ARG A 9 -19.01 -2.92 9.36
CA ARG A 9 -19.28 -2.42 8.02
C ARG A 9 -18.40 -1.19 7.74
N VAL A 10 -17.77 -1.21 6.59
CA VAL A 10 -17.04 -0.04 6.11
C VAL A 10 -18.05 1.06 5.82
N PRO A 11 -17.93 2.26 6.43
CA PRO A 11 -18.81 3.38 6.12
C PRO A 11 -18.75 3.72 4.63
N ASP A 12 -19.79 4.35 4.10
CA ASP A 12 -19.69 4.92 2.76
C ASP A 12 -18.68 6.06 2.75
N PHE A 13 -17.93 6.18 1.66
CA PHE A 13 -16.89 7.18 1.51
C PHE A 13 -16.78 7.64 0.06
N ASP A 14 -16.30 8.86 -0.15
CA ASP A 14 -15.94 9.37 -1.45
C ASP A 14 -14.48 9.04 -1.78
N LEU A 15 -14.20 8.81 -3.07
CA LEU A 15 -12.83 8.64 -3.52
C LEU A 15 -12.10 9.99 -3.53
N ILE A 16 -10.90 9.99 -3.00
CA ILE A 16 -9.93 11.08 -3.14
C ILE A 16 -9.06 10.72 -4.33
N GLU A 17 -9.30 11.37 -5.47
CA GLU A 17 -8.55 11.11 -6.69
C GLU A 17 -7.46 12.16 -6.90
N GLU A 18 -6.26 11.68 -7.18
CA GLU A 18 -5.11 12.48 -7.52
C GLU A 18 -4.52 11.99 -8.86
N LYS A 19 -3.66 12.79 -9.47
CA LYS A 19 -3.02 12.45 -10.75
C LYS A 19 -2.32 11.08 -10.75
N TRP A 20 -1.77 10.68 -9.61
CA TRP A 20 -0.93 9.49 -9.47
C TRP A 20 -1.42 8.51 -8.42
N GLY A 21 -2.59 8.71 -7.86
CA GLY A 21 -3.08 7.89 -6.79
C GLY A 21 -4.57 8.05 -6.52
N VAL A 22 -5.05 7.20 -5.66
CA VAL A 22 -6.43 7.20 -5.19
C VAL A 22 -6.44 6.81 -3.71
N GLY A 23 -7.40 7.31 -2.99
CA GLY A 23 -7.61 6.96 -1.60
C GLY A 23 -8.99 7.35 -1.11
N PHE A 24 -9.19 7.22 0.17
CA PHE A 24 -10.41 7.62 0.85
C PHE A 24 -10.12 7.99 2.30
N MET A 25 -11.04 8.72 2.89
CA MET A 25 -11.14 8.94 4.34
C MET A 25 -12.59 8.68 4.74
N ALA A 26 -12.79 7.98 5.85
CA ALA A 26 -14.12 7.69 6.39
C ALA A 26 -14.13 7.89 7.90
N GLU A 27 -15.31 8.12 8.44
CA GLU A 27 -15.54 8.24 9.87
C GLU A 27 -15.99 6.91 10.44
N TYR A 28 -15.29 6.44 11.47
CA TYR A 28 -15.57 5.19 12.17
C TYR A 28 -15.97 5.49 13.61
N GLN A 29 -16.88 4.68 14.15
CA GLN A 29 -17.17 4.72 15.58
C GLN A 29 -15.91 4.36 16.36
N SER A 30 -15.61 5.13 17.38
CA SER A 30 -14.45 4.86 18.23
C SER A 30 -14.81 3.92 19.34
N SER A 31 -14.07 2.83 19.48
CA SER A 31 -14.19 1.91 20.63
C SER A 31 -13.70 2.52 21.95
N GLY A 32 -13.35 3.79 21.94
CA GLY A 32 -12.79 4.46 23.11
C GLY A 32 -11.32 4.15 23.31
N THR A 33 -10.78 4.55 24.45
CA THR A 33 -9.43 4.20 24.87
C THR A 33 -9.43 3.53 26.22
N THR A 34 -8.64 2.51 26.35
CA THR A 34 -8.42 1.80 27.61
C THR A 34 -7.34 2.44 28.49
N ASP A 35 -6.60 3.41 27.96
CA ASP A 35 -5.46 4.02 28.64
C ASP A 35 -5.78 5.48 28.98
N GLU A 36 -6.05 5.75 30.26
CA GLU A 36 -6.40 7.07 30.78
C GLU A 36 -5.33 8.13 30.51
N LYS A 37 -4.05 7.73 30.46
CA LYS A 37 -2.92 8.62 30.19
C LYS A 37 -3.04 9.28 28.81
N TYR A 38 -3.62 8.58 27.86
CA TYR A 38 -3.76 9.03 26.47
C TYR A 38 -5.22 9.35 26.09
N ALA A 39 -6.14 9.29 27.05
CA ALA A 39 -7.56 9.55 26.81
C ALA A 39 -7.82 10.94 26.19
N LYS A 40 -7.01 11.93 26.54
CA LYS A 40 -7.12 13.31 25.99
C LYS A 40 -6.71 13.43 24.52
N LEU A 41 -6.00 12.43 23.98
CA LEU A 41 -5.56 12.40 22.59
C LEU A 41 -6.58 11.72 21.68
N ARG A 42 -7.65 11.15 22.22
CA ARG A 42 -8.69 10.47 21.45
C ARG A 42 -10.04 11.15 21.62
N ASP A 43 -10.79 11.21 20.55
CA ASP A 43 -12.22 11.45 20.65
C ASP A 43 -12.90 10.16 21.16
N LYS A 44 -13.93 10.32 22.01
CA LYS A 44 -14.65 9.17 22.55
C LYS A 44 -15.70 8.64 21.59
N SER A 45 -16.05 9.40 20.56
CA SER A 45 -17.16 9.08 19.67
C SER A 45 -16.69 8.58 18.31
N THR A 46 -15.69 9.24 17.71
CA THR A 46 -15.33 8.94 16.31
C THR A 46 -13.83 8.97 16.06
N THR A 47 -13.41 8.21 15.06
CA THR A 47 -12.06 8.25 14.49
C THR A 47 -12.19 8.42 12.99
N ILE A 48 -11.53 9.41 12.42
CA ILE A 48 -11.44 9.54 10.97
C ILE A 48 -10.20 8.73 10.51
N ALA A 49 -10.41 7.80 9.63
CA ALA A 49 -9.32 6.98 9.09
C ALA A 49 -9.53 6.70 7.60
N GLY A 50 -8.44 6.42 6.92
CA GLY A 50 -8.49 6.04 5.53
C GLY A 50 -7.14 5.64 4.99
N SER A 51 -7.16 5.12 3.78
CA SER A 51 -5.98 4.63 3.09
C SER A 51 -6.00 5.02 1.62
N GLY A 52 -4.84 4.98 1.00
CA GLY A 52 -4.73 5.26 -0.42
C GLY A 52 -3.36 4.95 -0.96
N SER A 53 -3.24 5.12 -2.26
CA SER A 53 -2.00 4.93 -3.01
C SER A 53 -1.45 6.24 -3.51
N PHE A 54 -0.14 6.27 -3.73
CA PHE A 54 0.57 7.32 -4.45
C PHE A 54 1.52 6.66 -5.46
N GLY A 55 1.00 6.33 -6.63
CA GLY A 55 1.66 5.45 -7.58
C GLY A 55 1.46 3.96 -7.26
N PRO A 56 2.22 3.07 -7.92
CA PRO A 56 1.98 1.62 -7.85
C PRO A 56 2.57 0.93 -6.61
N ALA A 57 3.46 1.59 -5.88
CA ALA A 57 4.24 0.94 -4.82
C ALA A 57 4.42 1.84 -3.57
N GLN A 58 3.63 2.88 -3.46
CA GLN A 58 3.59 3.74 -2.28
C GLN A 58 2.15 3.82 -1.79
N PHE A 59 1.96 3.55 -0.51
CA PHE A 59 0.65 3.59 0.12
C PHE A 59 0.70 4.44 1.38
N TRP A 60 -0.44 4.97 1.73
CA TRP A 60 -0.60 5.74 2.95
C TRP A 60 -1.83 5.27 3.73
N THR A 61 -1.72 5.33 5.04
CA THR A 61 -2.84 5.20 5.98
C THR A 61 -2.82 6.41 6.90
N LYS A 62 -3.91 7.13 6.99
CA LYS A 62 -4.07 8.27 7.89
C LYS A 62 -5.12 7.91 8.93
N ILE A 63 -4.78 8.10 10.19
CA ILE A 63 -5.64 7.81 11.32
C ILE A 63 -5.67 9.05 12.21
N HIS A 64 -6.84 9.63 12.36
CA HIS A 64 -7.08 10.81 13.17
C HIS A 64 -8.02 10.45 14.33
N PRO A 65 -7.47 9.96 15.45
CA PRO A 65 -8.25 9.58 16.63
C PRO A 65 -8.94 10.77 17.30
N SER A 66 -8.56 11.98 16.96
CA SER A 66 -9.18 13.22 17.35
C SER A 66 -8.75 14.37 16.45
N PRO A 67 -9.37 15.55 16.50
CA PRO A 67 -8.94 16.73 15.75
C PRO A 67 -7.51 17.20 16.04
N VAL A 68 -6.95 16.82 17.17
CA VAL A 68 -5.61 17.25 17.62
C VAL A 68 -4.55 16.15 17.55
N PHE A 69 -4.94 14.89 17.32
CA PHE A 69 -4.01 13.78 17.21
C PHE A 69 -4.13 13.11 15.85
N HIS A 70 -3.04 13.16 15.10
CA HIS A 70 -2.93 12.56 13.77
C HIS A 70 -1.78 11.57 13.75
N MET A 71 -2.05 10.40 13.22
CA MET A 71 -1.06 9.38 12.90
C MET A 71 -1.11 9.09 11.40
N HIS A 72 0.03 9.17 10.75
CA HIS A 72 0.17 8.84 9.33
C HIS A 72 1.20 7.73 9.18
N GLN A 73 0.85 6.73 8.42
CA GLN A 73 1.73 5.64 8.04
C GLN A 73 1.92 5.69 6.52
N TYR A 74 3.15 5.48 6.09
CA TYR A 74 3.48 5.37 4.67
C TYR A 74 4.22 4.05 4.48
N SER A 75 3.78 3.24 3.53
CA SER A 75 4.51 2.08 3.07
C SER A 75 5.14 2.34 1.72
N TYR A 76 6.34 1.80 1.57
CA TYR A 76 7.10 1.80 0.33
C TYR A 76 7.44 0.36 0.02
N ASP A 77 6.80 -0.18 -0.99
CA ASP A 77 6.86 -1.60 -1.32
C ASP A 77 7.91 -1.81 -2.40
N LEU A 78 8.99 -2.49 -2.03
CA LEU A 78 10.07 -2.83 -2.93
C LEU A 78 9.93 -4.29 -3.38
N PRO A 79 9.47 -4.57 -4.59
CA PRO A 79 9.44 -5.92 -5.11
C PRO A 79 10.87 -6.44 -5.31
N ILE A 80 11.19 -7.60 -4.74
CA ILE A 80 12.48 -8.28 -4.87
C ILE A 80 12.40 -9.30 -6.01
N ASP A 81 11.37 -10.12 -6.00
CA ASP A 81 11.03 -11.08 -7.04
C ASP A 81 9.51 -11.29 -7.08
N GLU A 82 9.04 -12.29 -7.80
CA GLU A 82 7.60 -12.56 -7.95
C GLU A 82 6.92 -13.11 -6.68
N HIS A 83 7.70 -13.55 -5.70
CA HIS A 83 7.22 -14.13 -4.45
C HIS A 83 7.60 -13.32 -3.22
N LYS A 84 8.39 -12.26 -3.39
CA LYS A 84 8.95 -11.52 -2.28
C LYS A 84 8.94 -10.01 -2.50
N THR A 85 8.34 -9.31 -1.57
CA THR A 85 8.35 -7.85 -1.48
C THR A 85 8.92 -7.43 -0.13
N ARG A 86 9.75 -6.40 -0.12
CA ARG A 86 10.19 -5.76 1.11
C ARG A 86 9.40 -4.48 1.33
N VAL A 87 8.73 -4.39 2.46
CA VAL A 87 7.97 -3.20 2.84
C VAL A 87 8.79 -2.35 3.80
N PHE A 88 8.90 -1.06 3.51
CA PHE A 88 9.45 -0.05 4.41
C PHE A 88 8.30 0.76 4.98
N LEU A 89 8.05 0.63 6.27
CA LEU A 89 6.97 1.32 6.95
C LEU A 89 7.50 2.54 7.71
N VAL A 90 7.00 3.72 7.35
CA VAL A 90 7.30 4.98 8.03
C VAL A 90 6.06 5.45 8.79
N ASN A 91 6.21 5.67 10.10
CA ASN A 91 5.13 6.13 10.95
C ASN A 91 5.44 7.53 11.46
N MET A 92 4.48 8.44 11.32
CA MET A 92 4.56 9.81 11.79
C MET A 92 3.38 10.12 12.71
N ARG A 93 3.60 10.99 13.69
CA ARG A 93 2.55 11.48 14.59
C ARG A 93 2.87 12.89 15.06
N ASN A 94 1.83 13.63 15.41
CA ASN A 94 1.95 15.00 15.89
C ASN A 94 1.74 15.16 17.40
N ALA A 95 1.42 14.07 18.12
CA ALA A 95 1.23 14.08 19.56
C ALA A 95 1.82 12.83 20.22
N GLY A 96 1.92 12.84 21.54
CA GLY A 96 2.55 11.74 22.29
C GLY A 96 4.04 11.56 21.95
N LEU A 97 4.77 12.66 21.76
CA LEU A 97 6.15 12.68 21.23
C LEU A 97 7.18 12.32 22.31
N ASN A 98 6.99 11.18 22.98
CA ASN A 98 7.93 10.63 23.95
C ASN A 98 8.33 9.20 23.55
N ASP A 99 9.40 8.71 24.15
CA ASP A 99 9.98 7.40 23.83
C ASP A 99 9.06 6.23 24.23
N GLU A 100 8.34 6.36 25.34
CA GLU A 100 7.39 5.34 25.81
C GLU A 100 6.27 5.10 24.78
N MET A 101 5.62 6.17 24.31
CA MET A 101 4.62 6.08 23.26
C MET A 101 5.25 5.58 21.94
N GLY A 102 6.48 6.00 21.65
CA GLY A 102 7.24 5.51 20.51
C GLY A 102 7.44 4.00 20.52
N ALA A 103 7.85 3.45 21.64
CA ALA A 103 8.05 2.02 21.82
C ALA A 103 6.75 1.23 21.70
N ARG A 104 5.69 1.69 22.37
CA ARG A 104 4.36 1.07 22.33
C ARG A 104 3.75 1.05 20.91
N LEU A 105 3.84 2.16 20.18
CA LEU A 105 3.33 2.22 18.81
C LEU A 105 4.14 1.33 17.86
N ARG A 106 5.44 1.24 18.04
CA ARG A 106 6.29 0.34 17.25
C ARG A 106 5.89 -1.11 17.45
N GLU A 107 5.75 -1.54 18.70
CA GLU A 107 5.34 -2.90 19.05
C GLU A 107 3.97 -3.22 18.42
N ARG A 108 2.98 -2.34 18.61
CA ARG A 108 1.64 -2.51 18.01
C ARG A 108 1.68 -2.60 16.49
N ASN A 109 2.45 -1.73 15.84
CA ASN A 109 2.55 -1.73 14.38
C ASN A 109 3.20 -3.02 13.84
N LEU A 110 4.16 -3.60 14.56
CA LEU A 110 4.73 -4.89 14.18
C LEU A 110 3.71 -6.03 14.32
N ILE A 111 2.88 -6.01 15.36
CA ILE A 111 1.80 -7.00 15.54
C ILE A 111 0.79 -6.90 14.39
N VAL A 112 0.34 -5.69 14.07
CA VAL A 112 -0.60 -5.47 12.95
C VAL A 112 0.02 -5.89 11.62
N ALA A 113 1.26 -5.50 11.35
CA ALA A 113 1.96 -5.90 10.13
C ALA A 113 2.09 -7.43 10.02
N GLN A 114 2.31 -8.14 11.12
CA GLN A 114 2.37 -9.60 11.11
C GLN A 114 1.00 -10.21 10.80
N GLN A 115 -0.09 -9.67 11.36
CA GLN A 115 -1.45 -10.10 11.02
C GLN A 115 -1.76 -9.93 9.52
N ASP A 116 -1.35 -8.80 8.93
CA ASP A 116 -1.51 -8.55 7.50
C ASP A 116 -0.69 -9.56 6.67
N ILE A 117 0.54 -9.86 7.07
CA ILE A 117 1.40 -10.86 6.41
C ILE A 117 0.76 -12.25 6.45
N ASP A 118 0.22 -12.63 7.61
CA ASP A 118 -0.40 -13.93 7.80
C ASP A 118 -1.64 -14.09 6.88
N VAL A 119 -2.49 -13.07 6.79
CA VAL A 119 -3.64 -13.07 5.88
C VAL A 119 -3.22 -13.09 4.42
N LEU A 120 -2.24 -12.26 4.03
CA LEU A 120 -1.75 -12.19 2.66
C LEU A 120 -1.09 -13.50 2.22
N GLY A 121 -0.47 -14.23 3.17
CA GLY A 121 0.16 -15.52 2.91
C GLY A 121 -0.81 -16.64 2.54
N GLU A 122 -2.09 -16.49 2.89
CA GLU A 122 -3.15 -17.48 2.63
C GLU A 122 -3.99 -17.15 1.38
N LEU A 123 -3.67 -16.04 0.68
CA LEU A 123 -4.46 -15.64 -0.50
C LEU A 123 -4.13 -16.51 -1.72
N GLU A 124 -5.19 -17.01 -2.36
CA GLU A 124 -5.13 -17.71 -3.64
C GLU A 124 -6.12 -17.10 -4.65
N PRO A 125 -5.70 -16.81 -5.86
CA PRO A 125 -4.33 -16.94 -6.39
C PRO A 125 -3.39 -15.88 -5.83
N VAL A 126 -2.10 -16.20 -5.73
CA VAL A 126 -1.04 -15.26 -5.27
C VAL A 126 -0.98 -14.01 -6.14
N ARG A 127 -1.15 -14.16 -7.45
CA ARG A 127 -1.24 -13.02 -8.36
C ARG A 127 -2.66 -12.50 -8.42
N THR A 128 -2.82 -11.20 -8.23
CA THR A 128 -4.10 -10.52 -8.46
C THR A 128 -4.64 -10.86 -9.86
N PRO A 129 -5.90 -11.31 -9.98
CA PRO A 129 -6.54 -11.55 -11.27
C PRO A 129 -6.45 -10.35 -12.20
N THR A 130 -6.33 -10.61 -13.49
CA THR A 130 -6.25 -9.56 -14.50
C THR A 130 -7.61 -8.94 -14.83
N SER A 131 -8.69 -9.63 -14.49
CA SER A 131 -10.06 -9.18 -14.68
C SER A 131 -10.78 -9.06 -13.35
N SER A 132 -11.48 -7.95 -13.15
CA SER A 132 -12.37 -7.77 -11.98
C SER A 132 -13.59 -8.68 -12.00
N THR A 133 -13.85 -9.37 -13.12
CA THR A 133 -14.93 -10.38 -13.21
C THR A 133 -14.57 -11.71 -12.54
N ASP A 134 -13.28 -11.91 -12.24
CA ASP A 134 -12.79 -13.12 -11.57
C ASP A 134 -12.85 -13.00 -10.04
N GLU A 135 -13.35 -11.88 -9.54
CA GLU A 135 -13.48 -11.59 -8.11
C GLU A 135 -14.86 -11.05 -7.78
N ILE A 136 -15.31 -11.27 -6.56
CA ILE A 136 -16.54 -10.68 -6.04
C ILE A 136 -16.22 -9.34 -5.39
N MET A 137 -16.57 -8.24 -6.07
CA MET A 137 -16.39 -6.89 -5.55
C MET A 137 -17.60 -6.40 -4.78
N VAL A 138 -17.36 -5.76 -3.65
CA VAL A 138 -18.40 -5.10 -2.84
C VAL A 138 -18.21 -3.57 -2.91
N PRO A 139 -19.21 -2.75 -2.53
CA PRO A 139 -19.10 -1.29 -2.61
C PRO A 139 -17.88 -0.70 -1.89
N ALA A 140 -17.39 -1.36 -0.84
CA ALA A 140 -16.18 -0.96 -0.12
C ALA A 140 -14.90 -1.08 -0.96
N ASP A 141 -14.90 -1.90 -2.02
CA ASP A 141 -13.74 -2.13 -2.89
C ASP A 141 -13.56 -1.04 -3.97
N LYS A 142 -14.42 -0.02 -4.01
CA LYS A 142 -14.35 1.02 -5.06
C LYS A 142 -12.95 1.68 -5.14
N CYS A 143 -12.23 1.80 -4.03
CA CYS A 143 -10.87 2.32 -4.00
C CYS A 143 -9.88 1.34 -4.68
N ILE A 144 -10.02 0.04 -4.44
CA ILE A 144 -9.18 -1.01 -5.06
C ILE A 144 -9.44 -1.08 -6.56
N VAL A 145 -10.70 -1.03 -6.98
CA VAL A 145 -11.07 -0.99 -8.42
C VAL A 145 -10.40 0.21 -9.10
N ARG A 146 -10.46 1.38 -8.48
CA ARG A 146 -9.86 2.59 -9.04
C ARG A 146 -8.33 2.50 -9.07
N PHE A 147 -7.70 1.94 -8.04
CA PHE A 147 -6.27 1.69 -8.03
C PHE A 147 -5.84 0.76 -9.19
N ARG A 148 -6.57 -0.30 -9.46
CA ARG A 148 -6.31 -1.21 -10.59
C ARG A 148 -6.39 -0.50 -11.94
N GLN A 149 -7.37 0.40 -12.12
CA GLN A 149 -7.44 1.24 -13.34
C GLN A 149 -6.20 2.15 -13.50
N HIS A 150 -5.64 2.65 -12.41
CA HIS A 150 -4.37 3.38 -12.46
C HIS A 150 -3.21 2.46 -12.89
N LEU A 151 -3.16 1.20 -12.41
CA LEU A 151 -2.15 0.23 -12.86
C LEU A 151 -2.27 -0.08 -14.35
N GLU A 152 -3.47 -0.25 -14.87
CA GLU A 152 -3.73 -0.43 -16.31
C GLU A 152 -3.26 0.79 -17.11
N ALA A 153 -3.50 2.00 -16.62
CA ALA A 153 -3.03 3.22 -17.26
C ALA A 153 -1.49 3.33 -17.29
N TYR A 154 -0.77 2.74 -16.32
CA TYR A 154 0.69 2.63 -16.39
C TYR A 154 1.13 1.58 -17.41
N GLN A 155 0.41 0.47 -17.51
CA GLN A 155 0.68 -0.56 -18.49
C GLN A 155 0.52 -0.02 -19.93
N SER A 156 -0.54 0.74 -20.21
CA SER A 156 -0.78 1.34 -21.51
C SER A 156 0.33 2.31 -21.95
N LYS A 157 1.04 2.90 -20.99
CA LYS A 157 2.27 3.70 -21.23
C LYS A 157 3.53 2.86 -21.44
N GLY A 158 3.46 1.54 -21.37
CA GLY A 158 4.61 0.66 -21.45
C GLY A 158 5.52 0.70 -20.21
N TRP A 159 4.96 1.00 -19.04
CA TRP A 159 5.73 1.10 -17.78
C TRP A 159 5.69 -0.18 -16.94
N ARG A 160 5.01 -1.20 -17.40
CA ARG A 160 4.95 -2.49 -16.71
C ARG A 160 6.08 -3.41 -17.16
N ILE A 161 6.80 -3.98 -16.19
CA ILE A 161 7.83 -4.99 -16.46
C ILE A 161 7.14 -6.28 -16.91
N ASP A 162 7.67 -6.88 -17.97
CA ASP A 162 7.32 -8.22 -18.43
C ASP A 162 8.06 -9.24 -17.54
N ILE A 163 7.40 -9.69 -16.50
CA ILE A 163 8.00 -10.56 -15.48
C ILE A 163 8.38 -11.91 -16.07
N ASP A 164 7.54 -12.50 -16.91
CA ASP A 164 7.81 -13.83 -17.49
C ASP A 164 9.05 -13.79 -18.38
N LYS A 165 9.16 -12.74 -19.20
CA LYS A 165 10.36 -12.51 -20.01
C LYS A 165 11.59 -12.17 -19.16
N ALA A 166 11.44 -11.41 -18.09
CA ALA A 166 12.54 -11.12 -17.18
C ALA A 166 13.06 -12.38 -16.50
N ASN A 167 12.18 -13.29 -16.08
CA ASN A 167 12.55 -14.57 -15.48
C ASN A 167 13.22 -15.48 -16.50
N ALA A 168 12.72 -15.59 -17.73
CA ALA A 168 13.37 -16.32 -18.80
C ALA A 168 14.78 -15.78 -19.09
N MET A 169 14.98 -14.46 -19.10
CA MET A 169 16.30 -13.84 -19.26
C MET A 169 17.24 -14.16 -18.11
N ARG A 170 16.75 -14.21 -16.86
CA ARG A 170 17.55 -14.60 -15.69
C ARG A 170 17.97 -16.08 -15.76
N ALA A 171 17.05 -16.94 -16.15
CA ALA A 171 17.31 -18.37 -16.35
C ALA A 171 18.36 -18.60 -17.47
N ALA A 172 18.36 -17.77 -18.51
CA ALA A 172 19.34 -17.78 -19.59
C ALA A 172 20.69 -17.12 -19.22
N GLY A 173 20.91 -16.75 -17.96
CA GLY A 173 22.18 -16.23 -17.46
C GLY A 173 22.26 -14.72 -17.26
N ASN A 174 21.25 -13.95 -17.63
CA ASN A 174 21.21 -12.50 -17.37
C ASN A 174 20.78 -12.21 -15.92
N LYS A 175 21.65 -12.51 -14.96
CA LYS A 175 21.34 -12.40 -13.52
C LYS A 175 21.01 -10.97 -13.07
N VAL A 176 21.55 -9.96 -13.77
CA VAL A 176 21.33 -8.54 -13.44
C VAL A 176 20.58 -7.86 -14.56
N LEU A 177 19.40 -7.37 -14.26
CA LEU A 177 18.59 -6.56 -15.17
C LEU A 177 18.44 -5.15 -14.58
N THR A 178 18.55 -4.13 -15.43
CA THR A 178 18.52 -2.73 -14.99
C THR A 178 17.36 -1.96 -15.59
N ILE A 179 16.86 -0.97 -14.86
CA ILE A 179 15.89 -0.01 -15.40
C ILE A 179 16.59 0.83 -16.50
N PRO A 180 15.91 1.11 -17.63
CA PRO A 180 16.49 1.97 -18.67
C PRO A 180 16.79 3.36 -18.13
N SER A 181 17.99 3.83 -18.35
CA SER A 181 18.41 5.20 -18.06
C SER A 181 18.51 6.02 -19.35
N PRO A 182 18.16 7.29 -19.37
CA PRO A 182 18.40 8.17 -20.52
C PRO A 182 19.88 8.18 -20.97
N ARG A 183 20.82 8.03 -20.04
CA ARG A 183 22.27 7.97 -20.32
C ARG A 183 22.68 6.78 -21.18
N ARG A 184 21.87 5.71 -21.25
CA ARG A 184 22.17 4.56 -22.12
C ARG A 184 22.31 4.93 -23.60
N LYS A 185 21.65 5.99 -24.03
CA LYS A 185 21.70 6.47 -25.43
C LYS A 185 23.04 7.13 -25.75
N THR A 186 23.72 7.66 -24.73
CA THR A 186 24.96 8.41 -24.87
C THR A 186 26.18 7.68 -24.30
N ASP A 187 25.99 6.83 -23.31
CA ASP A 187 27.04 6.06 -22.67
C ASP A 187 27.23 4.70 -23.37
N LYS A 188 28.31 4.60 -24.13
CA LYS A 188 28.68 3.37 -24.85
C LYS A 188 29.24 2.27 -23.93
N GLY A 189 29.61 2.61 -22.69
CA GLY A 189 30.11 1.67 -21.67
C GLY A 189 29.03 0.90 -20.92
N TRP A 190 27.76 1.10 -21.27
CA TRP A 190 26.65 0.43 -20.60
C TRP A 190 26.63 -1.08 -20.91
N VAL A 191 26.91 -1.89 -19.90
CA VAL A 191 27.08 -3.35 -20.04
C VAL A 191 25.89 -4.17 -19.54
N HIS A 192 24.98 -3.58 -18.78
CA HIS A 192 23.85 -4.33 -18.19
C HIS A 192 22.68 -4.43 -19.15
N THR A 193 22.04 -5.60 -19.15
CA THR A 193 20.80 -5.83 -19.88
C THR A 193 19.64 -5.11 -19.22
N THR A 194 18.75 -4.54 -20.02
CA THR A 194 17.56 -3.83 -19.52
C THR A 194 16.47 -4.81 -19.17
N VAL A 195 15.70 -4.52 -18.11
CA VAL A 195 14.43 -5.20 -17.86
C VAL A 195 13.52 -5.08 -19.09
N PRO A 196 12.85 -6.15 -19.48
CA PRO A 196 11.84 -6.09 -20.53
C PRO A 196 10.58 -5.42 -20.01
N PHE A 197 9.95 -4.63 -20.87
CA PHE A 197 8.65 -4.02 -20.59
C PHE A 197 7.58 -4.59 -21.52
N ILE A 198 6.36 -4.68 -21.00
CA ILE A 198 5.17 -4.90 -21.81
C ILE A 198 4.97 -3.66 -22.70
N LYS A 199 4.74 -3.87 -23.99
CA LYS A 199 4.48 -2.75 -24.89
C LYS A 199 3.21 -2.03 -24.44
N GLY A 200 3.30 -0.72 -24.37
CA GLY A 200 2.12 0.13 -24.19
C GLY A 200 1.30 0.19 -25.48
N ASP A 201 0.06 0.56 -25.34
CA ASP A 201 -0.81 0.92 -26.46
C ASP A 201 -0.28 2.22 -27.07
N LYS A 202 -0.26 2.30 -28.41
CA LYS A 202 0.19 3.48 -29.15
C LYS A 202 -0.96 4.45 -29.34
#